data_614700ed16d676cc5ec0914125854cae
#
_entry.id   614700ed16d676cc5ec0914125854cae
#
_cell.length_a   1.000
_cell.length_b   1.000
_cell.length_c   1.000
_cell.angle_alpha   90.00
_cell.angle_beta   90.00
_cell.angle_gamma   90.00
#
_symmetry.space_group_name_H-M   'P 1'
#
loop_
_entity.id
_entity.type
_entity.pdbx_description
1 polymer ?
#
loop_
_entity_poly.entity_id
_entity_poly.type
_entity_poly.pdbx_seq_one_letter_code
_entity_poly.pdbx_strand_id
1 'polypeptide(L)'
;MAEAKTAIANKPAWVDLSSSDPAGSREFYSKLFGWKVEVNSDPQYGGYALAKLNGKDVAGIGPKQSPEGPSAWAVYIGTPDAEELGKKVQAAGGKVIAPAFDIGPQGRMAVFQDPSGAFISGWQPAQMGGFQIGGANTYGWAELTQGKSTRLSPSTRRSSAGR
;
A
#
# COMPACT_ATOMS: atom_id res chain seq x y z
N MET A 1 -1.56 -24.07 -2.19
CA MET A 1 -1.64 -22.79 -1.42
C MET A 1 -0.27 -22.25 -0.98
N ALA A 2 0.71 -23.09 -0.64
CA ALA A 2 2.07 -22.63 -0.30
C ALA A 2 2.81 -21.96 -1.48
N GLU A 3 2.65 -22.44 -2.70
CA GLU A 3 3.26 -21.88 -3.91
C GLU A 3 2.82 -20.44 -4.23
N ALA A 4 1.53 -20.11 -4.05
CA ALA A 4 1.03 -18.76 -4.30
C ALA A 4 1.61 -17.73 -3.32
N LYS A 5 1.81 -18.11 -2.04
CA LYS A 5 2.42 -17.24 -1.03
C LYS A 5 3.88 -16.91 -1.34
N THR A 6 4.61 -17.84 -1.92
CA THR A 6 6.01 -17.65 -2.30
C THR A 6 6.16 -16.88 -3.61
N ALA A 7 5.20 -17.02 -4.54
CA ALA A 7 5.27 -16.41 -5.87
C ALA A 7 5.27 -14.87 -5.85
N ILE A 8 4.61 -14.25 -4.85
CA ILE A 8 4.51 -12.79 -4.72
C ILE A 8 5.39 -12.21 -3.59
N ALA A 9 6.16 -13.04 -2.88
CA ALA A 9 7.02 -12.57 -1.81
C ALA A 9 8.02 -11.52 -2.32
N ASN A 10 8.13 -10.40 -1.61
CA ASN A 10 8.98 -9.25 -1.93
C ASN A 10 8.69 -8.59 -3.29
N LYS A 11 7.49 -8.78 -3.83
CA LYS A 11 7.02 -8.14 -5.08
C LYS A 11 5.78 -7.31 -4.79
N PRO A 12 5.43 -6.34 -5.66
CA PRO A 12 4.11 -5.72 -5.61
C PRO A 12 3.03 -6.78 -5.70
N ALA A 13 2.14 -6.81 -4.70
CA ALA A 13 1.07 -7.80 -4.57
C ALA A 13 -0.31 -7.19 -4.76
N TRP A 14 -0.44 -5.88 -4.51
CA TRP A 14 -1.66 -5.12 -4.68
C TRP A 14 -1.38 -3.63 -4.74
N VAL A 15 -2.31 -2.89 -5.33
CA VAL A 15 -2.41 -1.43 -5.21
C VAL A 15 -3.86 -1.05 -4.99
N ASP A 16 -4.12 -0.05 -4.15
CA ASP A 16 -5.45 0.53 -4.03
C ASP A 16 -5.43 2.03 -3.79
N LEU A 17 -6.52 2.66 -4.13
CA LEU A 17 -6.78 4.07 -3.87
C LEU A 17 -7.69 4.22 -2.66
N SER A 18 -7.21 4.91 -1.65
CA SER A 18 -8.03 5.48 -0.57
C SER A 18 -8.54 6.84 -1.00
N SER A 19 -9.82 6.96 -1.29
CA SER A 19 -10.42 8.16 -1.88
C SER A 19 -11.39 8.88 -0.96
N SER A 20 -11.35 10.22 -0.97
CA SER A 20 -12.38 11.07 -0.35
C SER A 20 -13.69 11.10 -1.15
N ASP A 21 -13.63 10.76 -2.45
CA ASP A 21 -14.77 10.56 -3.35
C ASP A 21 -14.60 9.26 -4.13
N PRO A 22 -14.93 8.11 -3.54
CA PRO A 22 -14.79 6.82 -4.22
C PRO A 22 -15.63 6.70 -5.50
N ALA A 23 -16.80 7.36 -5.55
CA ALA A 23 -17.67 7.30 -6.73
C ALA A 23 -17.05 8.03 -7.92
N GLY A 24 -16.62 9.27 -7.71
CA GLY A 24 -15.91 10.04 -8.74
C GLY A 24 -14.59 9.40 -9.16
N SER A 25 -13.85 8.82 -8.22
CA SER A 25 -12.62 8.09 -8.52
C SER A 25 -12.88 6.89 -9.41
N ARG A 26 -13.89 6.08 -9.11
CA ARG A 26 -14.27 4.93 -9.95
C ARG A 26 -14.61 5.36 -11.38
N GLU A 27 -15.40 6.40 -11.52
CA GLU A 27 -15.76 6.95 -12.84
C GLU A 27 -14.52 7.45 -13.60
N PHE A 28 -13.66 8.22 -12.94
CA PHE A 28 -12.44 8.76 -13.51
C PHE A 28 -11.52 7.66 -14.04
N TYR A 29 -11.15 6.67 -13.20
CA TYR A 29 -10.24 5.62 -13.60
C TYR A 29 -10.85 4.63 -14.60
N SER A 30 -12.17 4.41 -14.56
CA SER A 30 -12.87 3.64 -15.60
C SER A 30 -12.76 4.31 -16.98
N LYS A 31 -12.95 5.62 -17.06
CA LYS A 31 -12.80 6.37 -18.30
C LYS A 31 -11.35 6.44 -18.78
N LEU A 32 -10.42 6.62 -17.84
CA LEU A 32 -9.00 6.80 -18.15
C LEU A 32 -8.34 5.50 -18.65
N PHE A 33 -8.61 4.38 -17.98
CA PHE A 33 -7.91 3.11 -18.21
C PHE A 33 -8.79 2.01 -18.82
N GLY A 34 -10.08 2.28 -19.01
CA GLY A 34 -11.02 1.26 -19.50
C GLY A 34 -11.33 0.17 -18.46
N TRP A 35 -11.13 0.45 -17.18
CA TRP A 35 -11.40 -0.50 -16.12
C TRP A 35 -12.90 -0.71 -15.90
N LYS A 36 -13.30 -1.95 -15.67
CA LYS A 36 -14.61 -2.28 -15.11
C LYS A 36 -14.48 -2.31 -13.60
N VAL A 37 -15.23 -1.46 -12.91
CA VAL A 37 -15.15 -1.36 -11.44
C VAL A 37 -16.40 -1.94 -10.82
N GLU A 38 -16.21 -2.95 -9.98
CA GLU A 38 -17.26 -3.70 -9.28
C GLU A 38 -17.19 -3.37 -7.79
N VAL A 39 -18.23 -2.73 -7.26
CA VAL A 39 -18.33 -2.42 -5.83
C VAL A 39 -18.72 -3.69 -5.09
N ASN A 40 -17.99 -4.00 -4.02
CA ASN A 40 -18.36 -5.10 -3.15
C ASN A 40 -19.66 -4.75 -2.41
N SER A 41 -20.69 -5.59 -2.56
CA SER A 41 -22.00 -5.38 -1.94
C SER A 41 -22.04 -5.78 -0.46
N ASP A 42 -21.03 -6.51 0.02
CA ASP A 42 -20.94 -6.91 1.43
C ASP A 42 -20.55 -5.69 2.29
N PRO A 43 -21.38 -5.30 3.26
CA PRO A 43 -21.13 -4.13 4.11
C PRO A 43 -19.80 -4.16 4.87
N GLN A 44 -19.26 -5.35 5.16
CA GLN A 44 -17.97 -5.49 5.86
C GLN A 44 -16.80 -4.83 5.11
N TYR A 45 -16.90 -4.69 3.78
CA TYR A 45 -15.87 -4.05 2.95
C TYR A 45 -16.09 -2.54 2.75
N GLY A 46 -17.12 -1.95 3.39
CA GLY A 46 -17.31 -0.51 3.44
C GLY A 46 -17.39 0.20 2.08
N GLY A 47 -17.87 -0.49 1.03
CA GLY A 47 -17.97 0.07 -0.33
C GLY A 47 -16.66 0.00 -1.13
N TYR A 48 -15.69 -0.80 -0.68
CA TYR A 48 -14.49 -1.11 -1.45
C TYR A 48 -14.86 -1.75 -2.79
N ALA A 49 -14.18 -1.34 -3.84
CA ALA A 49 -14.44 -1.79 -5.19
C ALA A 49 -13.19 -2.41 -5.83
N LEU A 50 -13.39 -3.44 -6.63
CA LEU A 50 -12.34 -4.07 -7.44
C LEU A 50 -12.40 -3.51 -8.86
N ALA A 51 -11.28 -2.99 -9.33
CA ALA A 51 -11.09 -2.59 -10.72
C ALA A 51 -10.52 -3.76 -11.51
N LYS A 52 -11.12 -4.05 -12.65
CA LYS A 52 -10.75 -5.16 -13.52
C LYS A 52 -10.46 -4.69 -14.93
N LEU A 53 -9.46 -5.28 -15.56
CA LEU A 53 -9.16 -5.13 -16.97
C LEU A 53 -9.14 -6.54 -17.61
N ASN A 54 -9.97 -6.73 -18.64
CA ASN A 54 -10.13 -8.04 -19.29
C ASN A 54 -10.43 -9.19 -18.31
N GLY A 55 -11.25 -8.90 -17.30
CA GLY A 55 -11.68 -9.87 -16.28
C GLY A 55 -10.65 -10.19 -15.18
N LYS A 56 -9.48 -9.53 -15.19
CA LYS A 56 -8.44 -9.70 -14.17
C LYS A 56 -8.37 -8.47 -13.27
N ASP A 57 -8.17 -8.69 -11.98
CA ASP A 57 -8.02 -7.61 -11.01
C ASP A 57 -6.75 -6.81 -11.29
N VAL A 58 -6.84 -5.48 -11.28
CA VAL A 58 -5.73 -4.54 -11.54
C VAL A 58 -5.53 -3.53 -10.42
N ALA A 59 -6.56 -3.20 -9.65
CA ALA A 59 -6.47 -2.28 -8.51
C ALA A 59 -7.70 -2.37 -7.62
N GLY A 60 -7.60 -1.76 -6.43
CA GLY A 60 -8.72 -1.47 -5.56
C GLY A 60 -9.06 0.01 -5.52
N ILE A 61 -10.31 0.35 -5.21
CA ILE A 61 -10.74 1.73 -4.93
C ILE A 61 -11.71 1.71 -3.75
N GLY A 62 -11.32 2.34 -2.66
CA GLY A 62 -12.13 2.37 -1.44
C GLY A 62 -12.24 3.76 -0.84
N PRO A 63 -13.15 3.94 0.12
CA PRO A 63 -13.21 5.16 0.90
C PRO A 63 -12.00 5.30 1.81
N LYS A 64 -11.60 6.55 2.07
CA LYS A 64 -10.57 6.84 3.07
C LYS A 64 -11.02 6.35 4.45
N GLN A 65 -10.10 5.72 5.16
CA GLN A 65 -10.32 5.29 6.54
C GLN A 65 -10.13 6.42 7.55
N SER A 66 -9.35 7.45 7.19
CA SER A 66 -9.17 8.66 7.98
C SER A 66 -9.65 9.87 7.19
N PRO A 67 -10.39 10.82 7.82
CA PRO A 67 -10.79 12.06 7.16
C PRO A 67 -9.61 12.96 6.80
N GLU A 68 -8.50 12.81 7.50
CA GLU A 68 -7.29 13.61 7.30
C GLU A 68 -6.46 13.14 6.11
N GLY A 69 -5.68 14.06 5.56
CA GLY A 69 -4.78 13.81 4.43
C GLY A 69 -5.48 13.74 3.06
N PRO A 70 -4.71 13.69 1.98
CA PRO A 70 -5.23 13.59 0.61
C PRO A 70 -5.73 12.18 0.29
N SER A 71 -6.47 12.05 -0.82
CA SER A 71 -6.64 10.76 -1.48
C SER A 71 -5.27 10.26 -1.96
N ALA A 72 -4.97 8.99 -1.76
CA ALA A 72 -3.66 8.44 -2.06
C ALA A 72 -3.72 6.98 -2.51
N TRP A 73 -2.82 6.63 -3.41
CA TRP A 73 -2.54 5.25 -3.79
C TRP A 73 -1.62 4.60 -2.76
N ALA A 74 -1.96 3.40 -2.33
CA ALA A 74 -1.14 2.55 -1.50
C ALA A 74 -0.57 1.38 -2.31
N VAL A 75 0.67 1.02 -2.02
CA VAL A 75 1.35 -0.15 -2.61
C VAL A 75 1.52 -1.21 -1.53
N TYR A 76 1.18 -2.43 -1.87
CA TYR A 76 1.33 -3.58 -0.99
C TYR A 76 2.43 -4.50 -1.50
N ILE A 77 3.34 -4.86 -0.62
CA ILE A 77 4.38 -5.83 -0.91
C ILE A 77 3.96 -7.20 -0.38
N GLY A 78 4.08 -8.20 -1.21
CA GLY A 78 3.76 -9.58 -0.84
C GLY A 78 4.71 -10.12 0.21
N THR A 79 4.14 -10.83 1.19
CA THR A 79 4.90 -11.51 2.25
C THR A 79 4.27 -12.87 2.55
N PRO A 80 5.06 -13.88 2.91
CA PRO A 80 4.53 -15.14 3.42
C PRO A 80 3.94 -15.00 4.83
N ASP A 81 4.38 -13.98 5.60
CA ASP A 81 3.97 -13.73 6.97
C ASP A 81 3.96 -12.22 7.25
N ALA A 82 2.75 -11.67 7.47
CA ALA A 82 2.57 -10.24 7.69
C ALA A 82 3.00 -9.80 9.10
N GLU A 83 2.94 -10.68 10.10
CA GLU A 83 3.41 -10.38 11.46
C GLU A 83 4.92 -10.33 11.52
N GLU A 84 5.58 -11.31 10.90
CA GLU A 84 7.04 -11.34 10.82
C GLU A 84 7.59 -10.16 10.02
N LEU A 85 6.86 -9.73 8.96
CA LEU A 85 7.21 -8.50 8.23
C LEU A 85 7.16 -7.28 9.15
N GLY A 86 6.14 -7.18 10.04
CA GLY A 86 6.04 -6.10 11.02
C GLY A 86 7.25 -6.03 11.96
N LYS A 87 7.74 -7.16 12.45
CA LYS A 87 8.95 -7.23 13.28
C LYS A 87 10.19 -6.75 12.51
N LYS A 88 10.33 -7.15 11.24
CA LYS A 88 11.43 -6.69 10.37
C LYS A 88 11.39 -5.20 10.12
N VAL A 89 10.19 -4.62 9.91
CA VAL A 89 10.00 -3.17 9.75
C VAL A 89 10.48 -2.43 11.00
N GLN A 90 10.10 -2.90 12.19
CA GLN A 90 10.53 -2.29 13.46
C GLN A 90 12.05 -2.39 13.65
N ALA A 91 12.63 -3.56 13.38
CA ALA A 91 14.07 -3.76 13.44
C ALA A 91 14.85 -2.86 12.45
N ALA A 92 14.24 -2.50 11.31
CA ALA A 92 14.80 -1.58 10.34
C ALA A 92 14.54 -0.09 10.64
N GLY A 93 13.96 0.24 11.81
CA GLY A 93 13.69 1.61 12.23
C GLY A 93 12.37 2.20 11.70
N GLY A 94 11.55 1.41 11.05
CA GLY A 94 10.20 1.78 10.64
C GLY A 94 9.18 1.63 11.77
N LYS A 95 7.92 1.99 11.48
CA LYS A 95 6.80 1.90 12.43
C LYS A 95 5.74 0.97 11.89
N VAL A 96 5.13 0.17 12.75
CA VAL A 96 3.90 -0.55 12.49
C VAL A 96 2.74 0.39 12.81
N ILE A 97 2.01 0.81 11.79
CA ILE A 97 0.85 1.72 11.91
C ILE A 97 -0.41 0.91 12.18
N ALA A 98 -0.61 -0.18 11.42
CA ALA A 98 -1.62 -1.19 11.70
C ALA A 98 -0.94 -2.56 11.71
N PRO A 99 -1.02 -3.31 12.83
CA PRO A 99 -0.53 -4.68 12.88
C PRO A 99 -1.29 -5.57 11.90
N ALA A 100 -0.77 -6.77 11.65
CA ALA A 100 -1.40 -7.70 10.71
C ALA A 100 -2.84 -8.05 11.14
N PHE A 101 -3.79 -7.88 10.23
CA PHE A 101 -5.19 -8.22 10.43
C PHE A 101 -5.80 -8.87 9.19
N ASP A 102 -6.88 -9.62 9.38
CA ASP A 102 -7.51 -10.39 8.32
C ASP A 102 -8.45 -9.53 7.46
N ILE A 103 -8.37 -9.71 6.14
CA ILE A 103 -9.31 -9.18 5.16
C ILE A 103 -10.21 -10.33 4.70
N GLY A 104 -11.05 -10.81 5.61
CA GLY A 104 -11.89 -11.98 5.36
C GLY A 104 -11.09 -13.16 4.80
N PRO A 105 -11.62 -13.88 3.81
CA PRO A 105 -10.93 -15.02 3.20
C PRO A 105 -9.84 -14.62 2.21
N GLN A 106 -9.66 -13.32 1.90
CA GLN A 106 -8.76 -12.86 0.86
C GLN A 106 -7.28 -12.96 1.27
N GLY A 107 -6.98 -12.64 2.52
CA GLY A 107 -5.63 -12.63 3.06
C GLY A 107 -5.51 -11.77 4.31
N ARG A 108 -4.27 -11.44 4.66
CA ARG A 108 -3.95 -10.54 5.78
C ARG A 108 -3.15 -9.35 5.29
N MET A 109 -3.44 -8.19 5.83
CA MET A 109 -2.67 -6.98 5.55
C MET A 109 -2.08 -6.37 6.81
N ALA A 110 -1.03 -5.58 6.63
CA ALA A 110 -0.47 -4.73 7.65
C ALA A 110 -0.05 -3.41 7.03
N VAL A 111 -0.04 -2.33 7.80
CA VAL A 111 0.36 -1.00 7.33
C VAL A 111 1.57 -0.52 8.10
N PHE A 112 2.55 -0.02 7.38
CA PHE A 112 3.83 0.42 7.91
C PHE A 112 4.15 1.84 7.49
N GLN A 113 5.04 2.46 8.23
CA GLN A 113 5.66 3.73 7.89
C GLN A 113 7.17 3.57 7.95
N ASP A 114 7.86 3.96 6.89
CA ASP A 114 9.32 3.95 6.85
C ASP A 114 9.93 5.08 7.71
N PRO A 115 11.25 5.10 7.93
CA PRO A 115 11.90 6.16 8.70
C PRO A 115 11.76 7.56 8.11
N SER A 116 11.40 7.69 6.84
CA SER A 116 11.16 8.98 6.17
C SER A 116 9.73 9.49 6.33
N GLY A 117 8.81 8.64 6.82
CA GLY A 117 7.40 8.94 6.98
C GLY A 117 6.51 8.45 5.84
N ALA A 118 7.06 7.76 4.83
CA ALA A 118 6.27 7.20 3.75
C ALA A 118 5.54 5.91 4.18
N PHE A 119 4.31 5.76 3.69
CA PHE A 119 3.50 4.58 3.97
C PHE A 119 3.73 3.49 2.93
N ILE A 120 3.77 2.25 3.39
CA ILE A 120 3.80 1.05 2.59
C ILE A 120 3.04 -0.06 3.32
N SER A 121 2.42 -0.97 2.58
CA SER A 121 1.64 -2.05 3.18
C SER A 121 2.25 -3.42 2.86
N GLY A 122 1.99 -4.38 3.74
CA GLY A 122 2.27 -5.79 3.52
C GLY A 122 1.00 -6.55 3.17
N TRP A 123 1.09 -7.50 2.27
CA TRP A 123 0.02 -8.42 1.91
C TRP A 123 0.45 -9.87 2.04
N GLN A 124 -0.23 -10.60 2.91
CA GLN A 124 -0.09 -12.05 3.05
C GLN A 124 -1.29 -12.71 2.36
N PRO A 125 -1.10 -13.32 1.19
CA PRO A 125 -2.20 -13.84 0.39
C PRO A 125 -2.86 -15.08 1.02
N ALA A 126 -4.18 -15.19 0.84
CA ALA A 126 -4.94 -16.42 1.02
C ALA A 126 -5.67 -16.77 -0.28
N GLN A 127 -6.91 -16.33 -0.47
CA GLN A 127 -7.63 -16.54 -1.73
C GLN A 127 -7.19 -15.55 -2.82
N MET A 128 -6.85 -14.32 -2.41
CA MET A 128 -6.37 -13.28 -3.33
C MET A 128 -4.85 -13.35 -3.47
N GLY A 129 -4.39 -13.99 -4.52
CA GLY A 129 -2.97 -14.27 -4.79
C GLY A 129 -2.17 -13.15 -5.47
N GLY A 130 -2.77 -11.98 -5.67
CA GLY A 130 -2.14 -10.85 -6.34
C GLY A 130 -3.02 -10.25 -7.43
N PHE A 131 -2.44 -9.46 -8.32
CA PHE A 131 -3.14 -8.71 -9.36
C PHE A 131 -2.34 -8.72 -10.68
N GLN A 132 -2.97 -8.27 -11.76
CA GLN A 132 -2.30 -8.18 -13.05
C GLN A 132 -1.36 -6.96 -13.08
N ILE A 133 -0.10 -7.21 -13.38
CA ILE A 133 0.95 -6.22 -13.61
C ILE A 133 1.62 -6.46 -14.96
N GLY A 134 2.14 -5.39 -15.53
CA GLY A 134 2.77 -5.42 -16.87
C GLY A 134 1.75 -5.43 -17.99
N GLY A 135 1.85 -4.47 -18.87
CA GLY A 135 0.92 -4.22 -19.96
C GLY A 135 0.21 -2.88 -19.83
N ALA A 136 -0.43 -2.43 -20.90
CA ALA A 136 -1.13 -1.16 -20.93
C ALA A 136 -2.27 -1.13 -19.89
N ASN A 137 -2.45 0.03 -19.24
CA ASN A 137 -3.52 0.30 -18.29
C ASN A 137 -3.51 -0.60 -17.03
N THR A 138 -2.34 -1.15 -16.66
CA THR A 138 -2.11 -1.88 -15.41
C THR A 138 -1.00 -1.21 -14.60
N TYR A 139 -0.74 -1.72 -13.38
CA TYR A 139 0.37 -1.23 -12.57
C TYR A 139 1.71 -1.39 -13.31
N GLY A 140 2.45 -0.30 -13.43
CA GLY A 140 3.76 -0.28 -14.06
C GLY A 140 4.91 -0.07 -13.09
N TRP A 141 4.79 0.94 -12.22
CA TRP A 141 5.88 1.36 -11.36
C TRP A 141 5.37 2.12 -10.13
N ALA A 142 6.13 2.07 -9.04
CA ALA A 142 6.00 2.98 -7.90
C ALA A 142 7.40 3.37 -7.43
N GLU A 143 7.54 4.63 -7.04
CA GLU A 143 8.78 5.15 -6.47
C GLU A 143 8.49 6.01 -5.24
N LEU A 144 9.45 6.06 -4.34
CA LEU A 144 9.42 6.94 -3.19
C LEU A 144 10.18 8.22 -3.51
N THR A 145 9.46 9.34 -3.53
CA THR A 145 10.07 10.66 -3.63
C THR A 145 10.16 11.27 -2.23
N GLN A 146 11.38 11.50 -1.76
CA GLN A 146 11.65 12.18 -0.51
C GLN A 146 12.08 13.62 -0.77
N GLY A 147 11.48 14.59 -0.05
CA GLY A 147 12.05 15.92 0.08
C GLY A 147 13.43 15.83 0.76
N LYS A 148 14.36 16.73 0.43
CA LYS A 148 15.65 16.83 1.12
C LYS A 148 15.38 17.04 2.60
N SER A 149 15.53 16.00 3.43
CA SER A 149 15.64 16.16 4.88
C SER A 149 16.96 16.88 5.14
N THR A 150 16.90 18.15 5.43
CA THR A 150 18.04 18.89 5.98
C THR A 150 18.22 18.39 7.41
N ARG A 151 18.90 17.27 7.59
CA ARG A 151 19.49 16.96 8.89
C ARG A 151 20.49 18.07 9.16
N LEU A 152 20.12 19.00 10.02
CA LEU A 152 21.08 19.90 10.64
C LEU A 152 22.06 19.00 11.41
N SER A 153 23.26 18.80 10.86
CA SER A 153 24.36 18.23 11.62
C SER A 153 24.52 19.08 12.87
N PRO A 154 24.65 18.47 14.07
CA PRO A 154 25.01 19.25 15.25
C PRO A 154 26.32 19.93 14.93
N SER A 155 26.31 21.26 14.76
CA SER A 155 27.51 22.05 14.68
C SER A 155 28.28 21.84 15.99
N THR A 156 29.40 21.18 15.91
CA THR A 156 30.41 21.17 16.96
C THR A 156 30.77 22.60 17.23
N ARG A 157 30.18 23.19 18.26
CA ARG A 157 30.72 24.43 18.88
C ARG A 157 32.10 24.08 19.36
N ARG A 158 33.12 24.45 18.60
CA ARG A 158 34.46 24.58 19.13
C ARG A 158 34.39 25.75 20.09
N SER A 159 34.38 25.48 21.37
CA SER A 159 34.71 26.39 22.42
C SER A 159 36.17 26.80 22.21
N SER A 160 36.40 27.98 21.71
CA SER A 160 37.69 28.65 21.85
C SER A 160 37.71 29.35 23.21
N ALA A 161 38.04 28.59 24.23
CA ALA A 161 38.65 29.17 25.43
C ALA A 161 40.13 29.39 25.08
N GLY A 162 40.58 30.61 25.16
CA GLY A 162 41.97 30.89 24.90
C GLY A 162 42.33 32.37 25.10
N ARG A 163 42.64 32.75 26.33
CA ARG A 163 43.57 33.77 26.85
C ARG A 163 43.10 35.22 26.81
#